data_c567fd80c431c185deb94f5b6ae8ba63
#
_entry.id   c567fd80c431c185deb94f5b6ae8ba63
#
_cell.length_a   1.000
_cell.length_b   1.000
_cell.length_c   1.000
_cell.angle_alpha   90.00
_cell.angle_beta   90.00
_cell.angle_gamma   90.00
#
_symmetry.space_group_name_H-M   'P 1'
#
loop_
_entity.id
_entity.type
_entity.pdbx_description
1 polymer ?
#
loop_
_entity_poly.entity_id
_entity_poly.type
_entity_poly.pdbx_seq_one_letter_code
_entity_poly.pdbx_strand_id
1 'polypeptide(L)'
;MKILPVIVIVGLLSGVTAGLLAYQRRGPDNEEEEAPPLPPGADRSAEWTFARFHFPSNGGYGNGFGGGFGGFRGFQLWAADYPKADRQFEQGVRRLTRLNTRPKEQVVDADSDDLYNWPWIYMEHGGGWTLNEAQAARLREYLLKGGFLLSDDTHGDYEWGSLVLGLEMIFPGRPIEDLRNDDEVFHTMYDLDERFQIQGTRFVWGGRQYSPDMAVPKWRAIRDDKGRIMVAIYHNSDVGDAWEWADSPKYPERQTSLAYRLGIDYILYDMTH
;
A
#
# COMPACT_ATOMS: atom_id res chain seq x y z
N MET A 1 -2.33 42.94 46.12
CA MET A 1 -3.19 42.89 44.94
C MET A 1 -3.02 41.55 44.26
N LYS A 2 -4.02 40.64 44.37
CA LYS A 2 -3.92 39.21 44.06
C LYS A 2 -4.62 38.93 42.73
N ILE A 3 -3.87 38.92 41.61
CA ILE A 3 -4.42 38.63 40.27
C ILE A 3 -3.85 37.31 39.67
N LEU A 4 -2.91 36.64 40.37
CA LEU A 4 -2.21 35.46 39.83
C LEU A 4 -3.00 34.14 39.73
N PRO A 5 -4.03 33.84 40.56
CA PRO A 5 -4.70 32.54 40.45
C PRO A 5 -5.72 32.40 39.31
N VAL A 6 -6.26 33.51 38.79
CA VAL A 6 -7.33 33.46 37.77
C VAL A 6 -6.79 33.09 36.39
N ILE A 7 -5.58 33.51 36.04
CA ILE A 7 -4.97 33.21 34.74
C ILE A 7 -4.57 31.73 34.62
N VAL A 8 -4.12 31.12 35.72
CA VAL A 8 -3.75 29.71 35.76
C VAL A 8 -4.97 28.79 35.63
N ILE A 9 -6.12 29.18 36.23
CA ILE A 9 -7.36 28.39 36.16
C ILE A 9 -7.98 28.47 34.75
N VAL A 10 -7.93 29.63 34.10
CA VAL A 10 -8.42 29.76 32.70
C VAL A 10 -7.54 28.99 31.71
N GLY A 11 -6.23 28.98 31.90
CA GLY A 11 -5.29 28.20 31.07
C GLY A 11 -5.48 26.67 31.22
N LEU A 12 -5.74 26.18 32.42
CA LEU A 12 -6.02 24.77 32.68
C LEU A 12 -7.38 24.32 32.14
N LEU A 13 -8.41 25.16 32.27
CA LEU A 13 -9.74 24.86 31.71
C LEU A 13 -9.75 24.88 30.18
N SER A 14 -9.00 25.77 29.53
CA SER A 14 -8.89 25.79 28.06
C SER A 14 -8.07 24.59 27.53
N GLY A 15 -7.05 24.13 28.25
CA GLY A 15 -6.29 22.93 27.90
C GLY A 15 -7.12 21.64 28.03
N VAL A 16 -7.93 21.54 29.07
CA VAL A 16 -8.83 20.38 29.30
C VAL A 16 -9.98 20.37 28.29
N THR A 17 -10.55 21.51 27.96
CA THR A 17 -11.62 21.60 26.93
C THR A 17 -11.09 21.32 25.53
N ALA A 18 -9.87 21.75 25.17
CA ALA A 18 -9.25 21.42 23.90
C ALA A 18 -8.91 19.91 23.80
N GLY A 19 -8.44 19.31 24.90
CA GLY A 19 -8.22 17.88 25.01
C GLY A 19 -9.50 17.05 24.92
N LEU A 20 -10.57 17.49 25.58
CA LEU A 20 -11.89 16.84 25.50
C LEU A 20 -12.55 17.00 24.12
N LEU A 21 -12.38 18.15 23.46
CA LEU A 21 -12.87 18.36 22.10
C LEU A 21 -12.07 17.57 21.06
N ALA A 22 -10.77 17.37 21.28
CA ALA A 22 -9.95 16.49 20.48
C ALA A 22 -10.32 15.00 20.69
N TYR A 23 -10.60 14.61 21.93
CA TYR A 23 -11.10 13.27 22.28
C TYR A 23 -12.51 13.01 21.75
N GLN A 24 -13.42 13.99 21.79
CA GLN A 24 -14.77 13.88 21.22
C GLN A 24 -14.81 13.91 19.68
N ARG A 25 -13.75 14.41 19.02
CA ARG A 25 -13.59 14.32 17.56
C ARG A 25 -12.98 12.99 17.11
N ARG A 26 -12.38 12.24 18.02
CA ARG A 26 -12.06 10.82 17.81
C ARG A 26 -13.34 10.05 18.04
N GLY A 27 -14.00 9.67 16.96
CA GLY A 27 -15.14 8.73 17.02
C GLY A 27 -14.70 7.40 17.65
N PRO A 28 -15.64 6.57 18.11
CA PRO A 28 -15.33 5.26 18.70
C PRO A 28 -14.65 4.28 17.74
N ASP A 29 -14.51 4.62 16.47
CA ASP A 29 -13.90 3.79 15.44
C ASP A 29 -12.37 4.01 15.29
N ASN A 30 -11.78 4.99 16.01
CA ASN A 30 -10.37 5.35 15.85
C ASN A 30 -9.37 4.38 16.51
N GLU A 31 -9.81 3.52 17.41
CA GLU A 31 -8.94 2.47 17.99
C GLU A 31 -8.63 1.37 16.97
N GLU A 32 -9.51 1.18 15.97
CA GLU A 32 -9.31 0.22 14.88
C GLU A 32 -8.30 0.74 13.83
N GLU A 33 -8.03 2.06 13.79
CA GLU A 33 -7.09 2.68 12.85
C GLU A 33 -5.63 2.63 13.33
N GLU A 34 -5.38 2.30 14.60
CA GLU A 34 -4.01 2.26 15.12
C GLU A 34 -3.25 1.04 14.59
N ALA A 35 -2.05 1.30 14.09
CA ALA A 35 -1.16 0.23 13.66
C ALA A 35 -0.74 -0.66 14.83
N PRO A 36 -0.57 -1.98 14.65
CA PRO A 36 -0.05 -2.86 15.68
C PRO A 36 1.23 -2.32 16.29
N PRO A 37 1.39 -2.38 17.63
CA PRO A 37 2.58 -1.91 18.30
C PRO A 37 3.80 -2.76 17.90
N LEU A 38 4.95 -2.12 17.77
CA LEU A 38 6.18 -2.81 17.45
C LEU A 38 6.73 -3.55 18.67
N PRO A 39 7.11 -4.83 18.53
CA PRO A 39 7.73 -5.58 19.61
C PRO A 39 9.18 -5.09 19.87
N PRO A 40 9.77 -5.40 21.04
CA PRO A 40 11.18 -5.17 21.26
C PRO A 40 12.06 -5.83 20.20
N GLY A 41 13.07 -5.11 19.70
CA GLY A 41 13.96 -5.60 18.64
C GLY A 41 13.31 -5.69 17.26
N ALA A 42 12.32 -4.85 16.97
CA ALA A 42 11.63 -4.80 15.69
C ALA A 42 12.56 -4.48 14.50
N ASP A 43 13.68 -3.81 14.74
CA ASP A 43 14.69 -3.45 13.70
C ASP A 43 15.69 -4.58 13.38
N ARG A 44 15.46 -5.79 13.89
CA ARG A 44 16.37 -6.93 13.66
C ARG A 44 16.47 -7.29 12.18
N SER A 45 17.62 -7.84 11.77
CA SER A 45 17.77 -8.47 10.47
C SER A 45 16.82 -9.67 10.31
N ALA A 46 16.26 -9.84 9.13
CA ALA A 46 15.27 -10.87 8.82
C ALA A 46 15.43 -11.31 7.35
N GLU A 47 14.77 -12.41 6.97
CA GLU A 47 14.79 -12.93 5.60
C GLU A 47 13.93 -12.06 4.68
N TRP A 48 12.85 -11.52 5.21
CA TRP A 48 11.95 -10.65 4.49
C TRP A 48 11.53 -9.43 5.33
N THR A 49 11.31 -8.30 4.66
CA THR A 49 10.86 -7.05 5.26
C THR A 49 9.85 -6.40 4.33
N PHE A 50 8.75 -5.91 4.88
CA PHE A 50 7.85 -5.06 4.11
C PHE A 50 8.54 -3.73 3.80
N ALA A 51 8.87 -3.49 2.54
CA ALA A 51 9.50 -2.26 2.09
C ALA A 51 8.48 -1.40 1.32
N ARG A 52 8.04 -0.31 1.95
CA ARG A 52 7.10 0.68 1.39
C ARG A 52 7.85 1.64 0.48
N PHE A 53 7.46 1.72 -0.78
CA PHE A 53 8.10 2.62 -1.75
C PHE A 53 7.57 4.05 -1.60
N HIS A 54 8.45 4.97 -1.22
CA HIS A 54 8.19 6.41 -1.18
C HIS A 54 8.53 7.03 -2.53
N PHE A 55 7.52 7.50 -3.22
CA PHE A 55 7.63 8.14 -4.52
C PHE A 55 7.11 9.58 -4.49
N PRO A 56 7.65 10.47 -5.34
CA PRO A 56 7.08 11.80 -5.50
C PRO A 56 5.73 11.73 -6.20
N SER A 57 4.78 12.54 -5.72
CA SER A 57 3.45 12.66 -6.31
C SER A 57 3.09 14.11 -6.53
N ASN A 58 2.45 14.43 -7.64
CA ASN A 58 1.84 15.73 -7.82
C ASN A 58 0.58 15.78 -6.96
N GLY A 59 0.52 16.65 -5.97
CA GLY A 59 -0.62 16.82 -5.06
C GLY A 59 -1.97 17.19 -5.70
N GLY A 60 -2.14 16.88 -6.98
CA GLY A 60 -3.29 17.15 -7.82
C GLY A 60 -4.37 16.07 -7.89
N TYR A 61 -4.31 15.05 -7.06
CA TYR A 61 -5.31 13.96 -7.03
C TYR A 61 -6.73 14.42 -6.58
N GLY A 62 -6.92 15.72 -6.33
CA GLY A 62 -8.18 16.28 -5.82
C GLY A 62 -9.31 16.47 -6.82
N ASN A 63 -9.10 16.38 -8.13
CA ASN A 63 -10.10 16.82 -9.11
C ASN A 63 -10.73 15.71 -9.98
N GLY A 64 -10.30 14.48 -9.93
CA GLY A 64 -10.83 13.40 -10.78
C GLY A 64 -11.81 12.44 -10.08
N PHE A 65 -11.66 12.24 -8.80
CA PHE A 65 -12.58 11.44 -7.98
C PHE A 65 -13.54 12.36 -7.22
N GLY A 66 -14.80 12.33 -7.59
CA GLY A 66 -15.84 13.13 -7.00
C GLY A 66 -15.82 13.18 -5.48
N GLY A 67 -15.19 14.21 -4.90
CA GLY A 67 -15.53 14.77 -3.62
C GLY A 67 -15.35 13.92 -2.36
N GLY A 68 -14.35 13.03 -2.28
CA GLY A 68 -14.18 12.19 -1.09
C GLY A 68 -12.98 12.54 -0.21
N PHE A 69 -11.84 12.81 -0.77
CA PHE A 69 -10.69 13.34 -0.03
C PHE A 69 -10.64 14.85 -0.17
N GLY A 70 -11.56 15.54 0.52
CA GLY A 70 -11.57 16.99 0.62
C GLY A 70 -10.23 17.46 1.13
N GLY A 71 -9.39 17.97 0.21
CA GLY A 71 -8.34 18.92 0.51
C GLY A 71 -7.55 18.79 1.81
N PHE A 72 -7.22 17.59 2.27
CA PHE A 72 -6.24 17.44 3.33
C PHE A 72 -4.88 17.85 2.76
N ARG A 73 -4.54 19.11 2.99
CA ARG A 73 -3.18 19.61 2.76
C ARG A 73 -2.22 18.70 3.52
N GLY A 74 -1.43 17.87 2.79
CA GLY A 74 -0.43 16.99 3.36
C GLY A 74 -0.69 15.49 3.23
N PHE A 75 -1.78 15.02 2.61
CA PHE A 75 -1.95 13.61 2.32
C PHE A 75 -0.94 13.18 1.24
N GLN A 76 -0.11 12.20 1.56
CA GLN A 76 0.88 11.64 0.65
C GLN A 76 0.39 10.28 0.17
N LEU A 77 0.23 10.10 -1.13
CA LEU A 77 -0.35 8.88 -1.73
C LEU A 77 0.40 7.61 -1.35
N TRP A 78 1.73 7.66 -1.31
CA TRP A 78 2.55 6.52 -0.89
C TRP A 78 2.29 6.05 0.55
N ALA A 79 1.71 6.91 1.38
CA ALA A 79 1.45 6.68 2.79
C ALA A 79 -0.03 6.36 3.09
N ALA A 80 -0.84 6.06 2.08
CA ALA A 80 -2.15 5.47 2.33
C ALA A 80 -1.98 4.15 3.07
N ASP A 81 -2.85 3.87 4.05
CA ASP A 81 -2.88 2.65 4.88
C ASP A 81 -1.61 2.41 5.72
N TYR A 82 -0.61 3.30 5.56
CA TYR A 82 0.68 3.23 6.27
C TYR A 82 0.54 3.74 7.71
N PRO A 83 1.16 3.10 8.70
CA PRO A 83 1.89 1.83 8.62
C PRO A 83 1.05 0.60 9.01
N LYS A 84 -0.28 0.73 9.13
CA LYS A 84 -1.14 -0.34 9.65
C LYS A 84 -1.20 -1.52 8.70
N ALA A 85 -1.44 -1.29 7.40
CA ALA A 85 -1.46 -2.34 6.38
C ALA A 85 -0.16 -3.15 6.37
N ASP A 86 1.00 -2.45 6.37
CA ASP A 86 2.33 -3.06 6.33
C ASP A 86 2.56 -4.01 7.52
N ARG A 87 2.23 -3.55 8.73
CA ARG A 87 2.41 -4.33 9.96
C ARG A 87 1.42 -5.47 10.10
N GLN A 88 0.17 -5.26 9.69
CA GLN A 88 -0.85 -6.32 9.64
C GLN A 88 -0.44 -7.41 8.65
N PHE A 89 -0.04 -7.01 7.45
CA PHE A 89 0.40 -7.96 6.44
C PHE A 89 1.65 -8.73 6.88
N GLU A 90 2.67 -8.05 7.42
CA GLU A 90 3.88 -8.68 7.97
C GLU A 90 3.54 -9.74 9.03
N GLN A 91 2.64 -9.41 9.98
CA GLN A 91 2.19 -10.38 10.97
C GLN A 91 1.51 -11.60 10.34
N GLY A 92 0.72 -11.39 9.28
CA GLY A 92 0.10 -12.46 8.51
C GLY A 92 1.13 -13.35 7.84
N VAL A 93 2.10 -12.77 7.14
CA VAL A 93 3.21 -13.50 6.50
C VAL A 93 3.92 -14.37 7.53
N ARG A 94 4.30 -13.82 8.68
CA ARG A 94 4.97 -14.57 9.76
C ARG A 94 4.12 -15.72 10.33
N ARG A 95 2.79 -15.55 10.42
CA ARG A 95 1.89 -16.57 10.96
C ARG A 95 1.53 -17.66 9.96
N LEU A 96 1.43 -17.29 8.69
CA LEU A 96 0.95 -18.18 7.62
C LEU A 96 2.10 -18.90 6.89
N THR A 97 3.32 -18.39 7.03
CA THR A 97 4.53 -18.97 6.43
C THR A 97 5.55 -19.32 7.52
N ARG A 98 6.73 -19.81 7.10
CA ARG A 98 7.89 -19.99 7.98
C ARG A 98 8.97 -18.93 7.79
N LEU A 99 8.66 -17.86 7.05
CA LEU A 99 9.60 -16.78 6.79
C LEU A 99 9.92 -16.04 8.10
N ASN A 100 11.20 -15.79 8.33
CA ASN A 100 11.64 -14.90 9.36
C ASN A 100 11.47 -13.45 8.90
N THR A 101 10.37 -12.83 9.27
CA THR A 101 10.03 -11.47 8.86
C THR A 101 10.47 -10.44 9.88
N ARG A 102 10.77 -9.22 9.43
CA ARG A 102 11.05 -8.07 10.29
C ARG A 102 9.74 -7.39 10.68
N PRO A 103 9.41 -7.26 11.98
CA PRO A 103 8.14 -6.68 12.43
C PRO A 103 7.95 -5.20 12.08
N LYS A 104 9.02 -4.49 11.74
CA LYS A 104 8.98 -3.09 11.37
C LYS A 104 9.20 -2.94 9.87
N GLU A 105 8.28 -2.26 9.26
CA GLU A 105 8.34 -1.84 7.87
C GLU A 105 9.57 -0.98 7.57
N GLN A 106 9.95 -0.89 6.32
CA GLN A 106 10.98 0.00 5.80
C GLN A 106 10.39 0.95 4.77
N VAL A 107 10.56 2.25 4.96
CA VAL A 107 10.26 3.22 3.90
C VAL A 107 11.49 3.36 3.02
N VAL A 108 11.31 3.19 1.71
CA VAL A 108 12.38 3.22 0.71
C VAL A 108 12.12 4.33 -0.28
N ASP A 109 13.05 5.26 -0.37
CA ASP A 109 12.93 6.44 -1.22
C ASP A 109 13.41 6.16 -2.65
N ALA A 110 12.69 6.68 -3.63
CA ALA A 110 13.05 6.57 -5.05
C ALA A 110 14.45 7.15 -5.38
N ASP A 111 14.92 8.10 -4.58
CA ASP A 111 16.22 8.77 -4.78
C ASP A 111 17.35 8.14 -3.95
N SER A 112 17.05 7.14 -3.11
CA SER A 112 18.01 6.53 -2.20
C SER A 112 18.67 5.28 -2.78
N ASP A 113 19.95 5.10 -2.52
CA ASP A 113 20.66 3.84 -2.79
C ASP A 113 20.21 2.71 -1.85
N ASP A 114 19.49 3.03 -0.77
CA ASP A 114 18.86 2.04 0.12
C ASP A 114 17.87 1.13 -0.63
N LEU A 115 17.33 1.58 -1.76
CA LEU A 115 16.48 0.78 -2.64
C LEU A 115 17.10 -0.59 -2.97
N TYR A 116 18.40 -0.66 -3.19
CA TYR A 116 19.09 -1.90 -3.56
C TYR A 116 19.28 -2.89 -2.40
N ASN A 117 18.94 -2.50 -1.17
CA ASN A 117 18.98 -3.37 0.00
C ASN A 117 17.68 -4.18 0.17
N TRP A 118 16.62 -3.82 -0.57
CA TRP A 118 15.28 -4.38 -0.41
C TRP A 118 14.83 -5.03 -1.72
N PRO A 119 14.86 -6.35 -1.85
CA PRO A 119 14.52 -7.02 -3.11
C PRO A 119 13.07 -6.81 -3.52
N TRP A 120 12.16 -6.65 -2.56
CA TRP A 120 10.74 -6.47 -2.76
C TRP A 120 10.30 -5.09 -2.24
N ILE A 121 9.61 -4.31 -3.06
CA ILE A 121 9.02 -3.03 -2.67
C ILE A 121 7.53 -2.98 -3.03
N TYR A 122 6.74 -2.31 -2.18
CA TYR A 122 5.30 -2.14 -2.35
C TYR A 122 4.96 -0.67 -2.59
N MET A 123 4.13 -0.42 -3.59
CA MET A 123 3.68 0.89 -4.00
C MET A 123 2.16 0.99 -3.91
N GLU A 124 1.70 1.85 -3.02
CA GLU A 124 0.30 2.24 -2.87
C GLU A 124 -0.04 3.38 -3.81
N HIS A 125 -1.28 3.44 -4.36
CA HIS A 125 -1.75 4.52 -5.23
C HIS A 125 -0.80 4.88 -6.38
N GLY A 126 -0.23 3.88 -7.04
CA GLY A 126 0.75 4.08 -8.12
C GLY A 126 0.25 4.97 -9.27
N GLY A 127 -1.06 5.06 -9.45
CA GLY A 127 -1.66 5.98 -10.43
C GLY A 127 -1.40 7.46 -10.17
N GLY A 128 -0.88 7.83 -9.00
CA GLY A 128 -0.57 9.22 -8.64
C GLY A 128 0.92 9.57 -8.62
N TRP A 129 1.79 8.63 -8.94
CA TRP A 129 3.22 8.89 -8.93
C TRP A 129 3.70 9.83 -10.02
N THR A 130 4.83 10.49 -9.75
CA THR A 130 5.55 11.26 -10.74
C THR A 130 7.03 10.92 -10.63
N LEU A 131 7.61 10.44 -11.72
CA LEU A 131 9.03 10.11 -11.76
C LEU A 131 9.78 11.11 -12.64
N ASN A 132 10.99 11.45 -12.24
CA ASN A 132 11.95 12.07 -13.13
C ASN A 132 12.82 10.98 -13.81
N GLU A 133 13.61 11.39 -14.81
CA GLU A 133 14.45 10.46 -15.57
C GLU A 133 15.47 9.71 -14.71
N ALA A 134 16.02 10.36 -13.68
CA ALA A 134 16.99 9.73 -12.78
C ALA A 134 16.36 8.65 -11.92
N GLN A 135 15.15 8.91 -11.39
CA GLN A 135 14.36 7.95 -10.61
C GLN A 135 13.93 6.77 -11.47
N ALA A 136 13.45 7.03 -12.71
CA ALA A 136 13.08 5.98 -13.65
C ALA A 136 14.28 5.09 -14.02
N ALA A 137 15.47 5.69 -14.25
CA ALA A 137 16.68 4.95 -14.53
C ALA A 137 17.12 4.07 -13.34
N ARG A 138 17.02 4.59 -12.11
CA ARG A 138 17.34 3.86 -10.88
C ARG A 138 16.37 2.67 -10.66
N LEU A 139 15.07 2.88 -10.83
CA LEU A 139 14.08 1.80 -10.75
C LEU A 139 14.30 0.75 -11.82
N ARG A 140 14.63 1.15 -13.05
CA ARG A 140 14.99 0.22 -14.12
C ARG A 140 16.16 -0.67 -13.72
N GLU A 141 17.24 -0.06 -13.21
CA GLU A 141 18.42 -0.79 -12.77
C GLU A 141 18.09 -1.75 -11.63
N TYR A 142 17.32 -1.29 -10.62
CA TYR A 142 16.85 -2.10 -9.50
C TYR A 142 16.09 -3.34 -9.97
N LEU A 143 15.09 -3.14 -10.83
CA LEU A 143 14.22 -4.22 -11.34
C LEU A 143 14.99 -5.22 -12.22
N LEU A 144 15.91 -4.73 -13.05
CA LEU A 144 16.76 -5.60 -13.89
C LEU A 144 17.81 -6.38 -13.07
N LYS A 145 18.20 -5.90 -11.90
CA LYS A 145 19.13 -6.58 -10.98
C LYS A 145 18.48 -7.61 -10.07
N GLY A 146 17.20 -7.85 -10.21
CA GLY A 146 16.46 -8.82 -9.40
C GLY A 146 15.41 -8.21 -8.48
N GLY A 147 15.27 -6.88 -8.43
CA GLY A 147 14.22 -6.24 -7.64
C GLY A 147 12.82 -6.54 -8.15
N PHE A 148 11.84 -6.42 -7.26
CA PHE A 148 10.43 -6.64 -7.52
C PHE A 148 9.60 -5.45 -7.01
N LEU A 149 8.67 -4.95 -7.83
CA LEU A 149 7.72 -3.90 -7.47
C LEU A 149 6.30 -4.45 -7.52
N LEU A 150 5.60 -4.42 -6.40
CA LEU A 150 4.16 -4.65 -6.34
C LEU A 150 3.42 -3.31 -6.30
N SER A 151 2.62 -3.01 -7.31
CA SER A 151 1.75 -1.83 -7.37
C SER A 151 0.32 -2.19 -7.06
N ASP A 152 -0.29 -1.46 -6.13
CA ASP A 152 -1.65 -1.64 -5.67
C ASP A 152 -2.48 -0.36 -5.76
N ASP A 153 -3.77 -0.47 -5.52
CA ASP A 153 -4.78 0.60 -5.46
C ASP A 153 -4.67 1.61 -6.64
N THR A 154 -4.68 1.05 -7.84
CA THR A 154 -4.76 1.83 -9.08
C THR A 154 -6.08 1.55 -9.75
N HIS A 155 -6.97 2.55 -9.81
CA HIS A 155 -8.36 2.37 -10.23
C HIS A 155 -8.73 3.17 -11.48
N GLY A 156 -9.45 2.52 -12.39
CA GLY A 156 -10.02 3.12 -13.59
C GLY A 156 -8.99 3.56 -14.63
N ASP A 157 -9.49 4.10 -15.73
CA ASP A 157 -8.66 4.42 -16.90
C ASP A 157 -7.72 5.60 -16.66
N TYR A 158 -8.11 6.56 -15.80
CA TYR A 158 -7.28 7.74 -15.53
C TYR A 158 -6.01 7.38 -14.73
N GLU A 159 -6.17 6.67 -13.61
CA GLU A 159 -5.03 6.25 -12.78
C GLU A 159 -4.17 5.24 -13.51
N TRP A 160 -4.80 4.32 -14.23
CA TRP A 160 -4.11 3.39 -15.12
C TRP A 160 -3.22 4.11 -16.13
N GLY A 161 -3.75 5.12 -16.83
CA GLY A 161 -2.97 5.91 -17.79
C GLY A 161 -1.77 6.61 -17.15
N SER A 162 -1.94 7.14 -15.95
CA SER A 162 -0.85 7.78 -15.21
C SER A 162 0.22 6.77 -14.77
N LEU A 163 -0.19 5.60 -14.24
CA LEU A 163 0.75 4.53 -13.88
C LEU A 163 1.57 4.08 -15.09
N VAL A 164 0.91 3.86 -16.22
CA VAL A 164 1.57 3.44 -17.48
C VAL A 164 2.59 4.45 -17.95
N LEU A 165 2.33 5.76 -17.86
CA LEU A 165 3.30 6.78 -18.24
C LEU A 165 4.61 6.66 -17.44
N GLY A 166 4.53 6.40 -16.15
CA GLY A 166 5.74 6.18 -15.34
C GLY A 166 6.43 4.85 -15.66
N LEU A 167 5.66 3.78 -15.91
CA LEU A 167 6.22 2.49 -16.35
C LEU A 167 6.90 2.58 -17.72
N GLU A 168 6.38 3.36 -18.65
CA GLU A 168 7.03 3.65 -19.92
C GLU A 168 8.36 4.42 -19.78
N MET A 169 8.47 5.29 -18.77
CA MET A 169 9.76 5.93 -18.46
C MET A 169 10.79 4.91 -17.92
N ILE A 170 10.33 3.92 -17.16
CA ILE A 170 11.18 2.84 -16.65
C ILE A 170 11.56 1.88 -17.76
N PHE A 171 10.61 1.37 -18.52
CA PHE A 171 10.77 0.37 -19.56
C PHE A 171 10.08 0.76 -20.88
N PRO A 172 10.67 1.65 -21.68
CA PRO A 172 10.06 2.09 -22.94
C PRO A 172 9.72 0.92 -23.87
N GLY A 173 8.46 0.81 -24.27
CA GLY A 173 7.97 -0.20 -25.18
C GLY A 173 7.92 -1.63 -24.65
N ARG A 174 8.17 -1.87 -23.35
CA ARG A 174 8.02 -3.19 -22.75
C ARG A 174 6.55 -3.49 -22.46
N PRO A 175 6.02 -4.65 -22.89
CA PRO A 175 4.60 -4.95 -22.73
C PRO A 175 4.20 -5.08 -21.25
N ILE A 176 3.00 -4.58 -20.92
CA ILE A 176 2.30 -4.90 -19.68
C ILE A 176 1.29 -5.98 -20.03
N GLU A 177 1.44 -7.15 -19.44
CA GLU A 177 0.67 -8.35 -19.74
C GLU A 177 -0.42 -8.58 -18.71
N ASP A 178 -1.60 -9.02 -19.12
CA ASP A 178 -2.61 -9.57 -18.22
C ASP A 178 -2.15 -11.00 -17.81
N LEU A 179 -2.01 -11.23 -16.51
CA LEU A 179 -1.64 -12.53 -15.98
C LEU A 179 -2.78 -13.54 -16.11
N ARG A 180 -2.44 -14.75 -16.49
CA ARG A 180 -3.39 -15.86 -16.68
C ARG A 180 -3.53 -16.67 -15.38
N ASN A 181 -4.55 -17.52 -15.31
CA ASN A 181 -4.77 -18.36 -14.14
C ASN A 181 -3.65 -19.38 -13.91
N ASP A 182 -2.98 -19.83 -14.99
CA ASP A 182 -1.87 -20.79 -14.94
C ASP A 182 -0.48 -20.15 -14.77
N ASP A 183 -0.41 -18.84 -14.54
CA ASP A 183 0.84 -18.16 -14.20
C ASP A 183 1.34 -18.63 -12.82
N GLU A 184 2.61 -19.01 -12.75
CA GLU A 184 3.27 -19.60 -11.57
C GLU A 184 3.12 -18.75 -10.30
N VAL A 185 3.08 -17.42 -10.43
CA VAL A 185 2.93 -16.50 -9.32
C VAL A 185 1.63 -16.74 -8.51
N PHE A 186 0.63 -17.40 -9.06
CA PHE A 186 -0.61 -17.76 -8.39
C PHE A 186 -0.63 -19.15 -7.78
N HIS A 187 0.51 -19.85 -7.82
CA HIS A 187 0.64 -21.25 -7.40
C HIS A 187 1.92 -21.51 -6.59
N THR A 188 2.52 -20.45 -6.00
CA THR A 188 3.77 -20.61 -5.24
C THR A 188 3.55 -21.25 -3.88
N MET A 189 2.47 -20.93 -3.19
CA MET A 189 2.05 -21.51 -1.93
C MET A 189 0.57 -21.88 -1.91
N TYR A 190 -0.25 -21.03 -2.50
CA TYR A 190 -1.69 -21.19 -2.62
C TYR A 190 -2.07 -21.40 -4.08
N ASP A 191 -3.10 -22.21 -4.35
CA ASP A 191 -3.70 -22.30 -5.68
C ASP A 191 -4.81 -21.25 -5.80
N LEU A 192 -4.54 -20.17 -6.53
CA LEU A 192 -5.43 -19.02 -6.68
C LEU A 192 -6.10 -19.00 -8.07
N ASP A 193 -6.82 -20.06 -8.41
CA ASP A 193 -7.54 -20.18 -9.69
C ASP A 193 -8.63 -19.13 -9.87
N GLU A 194 -9.29 -18.74 -8.78
CA GLU A 194 -10.33 -17.73 -8.77
C GLU A 194 -9.88 -16.49 -7.98
N ARG A 195 -9.71 -15.39 -8.68
CA ARG A 195 -9.40 -14.09 -8.10
C ARG A 195 -10.51 -13.11 -8.41
N PHE A 196 -11.11 -12.58 -7.39
CA PHE A 196 -12.15 -11.54 -7.50
C PHE A 196 -11.60 -10.19 -7.08
N GLN A 197 -12.34 -9.12 -7.37
CA GLN A 197 -11.99 -7.76 -6.97
C GLN A 197 -11.93 -7.65 -5.45
N ILE A 198 -10.80 -7.19 -4.93
CA ILE A 198 -10.65 -6.78 -3.53
C ILE A 198 -11.05 -5.31 -3.48
N GLN A 199 -12.03 -4.99 -2.65
CA GLN A 199 -12.66 -3.68 -2.63
C GLN A 199 -12.07 -2.82 -1.53
N GLY A 200 -11.73 -1.58 -1.86
CA GLY A 200 -11.37 -0.58 -0.85
C GLY A 200 -12.54 -0.24 0.09
N THR A 201 -12.22 0.25 1.28
CA THR A 201 -13.17 0.59 2.36
C THR A 201 -14.25 1.56 1.91
N ARG A 202 -13.93 2.47 1.02
CA ARG A 202 -14.86 3.43 0.40
C ARG A 202 -16.03 2.73 -0.31
N PHE A 203 -15.81 1.55 -0.86
CA PHE A 203 -16.82 0.75 -1.53
C PHE A 203 -17.50 -0.23 -0.57
N VAL A 204 -16.72 -0.85 0.33
CA VAL A 204 -17.24 -1.78 1.35
C VAL A 204 -18.17 -1.07 2.34
N TRP A 205 -17.75 0.07 2.89
CA TRP A 205 -18.52 0.78 3.93
C TRP A 205 -19.30 1.96 3.39
N GLY A 206 -18.80 2.61 2.34
CA GLY A 206 -19.41 3.82 1.79
C GLY A 206 -20.62 3.57 0.89
N GLY A 207 -20.94 2.32 0.57
CA GLY A 207 -22.04 1.95 -0.33
C GLY A 207 -21.88 2.50 -1.75
N ARG A 208 -20.68 2.93 -2.13
CA ARG A 208 -20.37 3.40 -3.48
C ARG A 208 -20.29 2.22 -4.43
N GLN A 209 -20.69 2.45 -5.66
CA GLN A 209 -20.52 1.47 -6.74
C GLN A 209 -19.29 1.87 -7.57
N TYR A 210 -18.58 0.88 -8.06
CA TYR A 210 -17.53 1.08 -9.05
C TYR A 210 -18.11 1.60 -10.35
N SER A 211 -17.45 2.57 -10.97
CA SER A 211 -17.72 2.92 -12.36
C SER A 211 -17.35 1.74 -13.28
N PRO A 212 -17.88 1.68 -14.52
CA PRO A 212 -17.63 0.54 -15.41
C PRO A 212 -16.16 0.24 -15.67
N ASP A 213 -15.30 1.26 -15.72
CA ASP A 213 -13.85 1.15 -15.92
C ASP A 213 -13.10 0.61 -14.69
N MET A 214 -13.72 0.67 -13.51
CA MET A 214 -13.19 0.17 -12.23
C MET A 214 -13.77 -1.19 -11.83
N ALA A 215 -14.80 -1.67 -12.49
CA ALA A 215 -15.60 -2.81 -12.02
C ALA A 215 -14.92 -4.18 -12.21
N VAL A 216 -13.89 -4.26 -13.05
CA VAL A 216 -13.21 -5.52 -13.37
C VAL A 216 -11.76 -5.49 -12.89
N PRO A 217 -11.38 -6.35 -11.93
CA PRO A 217 -10.00 -6.45 -11.49
C PRO A 217 -9.13 -7.03 -12.60
N LYS A 218 -7.88 -6.55 -12.69
CA LYS A 218 -6.89 -7.09 -13.60
C LYS A 218 -5.56 -7.28 -12.87
N TRP A 219 -5.03 -8.46 -13.00
CA TRP A 219 -3.75 -8.87 -12.46
C TRP A 219 -2.74 -8.78 -13.58
N ARG A 220 -1.80 -7.86 -13.51
CA ARG A 220 -0.90 -7.53 -14.63
C ARG A 220 0.54 -7.59 -14.21
N ALA A 221 1.43 -7.75 -15.19
CA ALA A 221 2.86 -7.77 -14.94
C ALA A 221 3.68 -7.18 -16.08
N ILE A 222 4.89 -6.73 -15.72
CA ILE A 222 6.01 -6.53 -16.64
C ILE A 222 7.06 -7.58 -16.33
N ARG A 223 7.50 -8.32 -17.36
CA ARG A 223 8.50 -9.39 -17.23
C ARG A 223 9.86 -8.94 -17.79
N ASP A 224 10.92 -9.52 -17.25
CA ASP A 224 12.26 -9.43 -17.85
C ASP A 224 12.39 -10.35 -19.08
N ASP A 225 13.56 -10.34 -19.70
CA ASP A 225 13.83 -11.12 -20.91
C ASP A 225 13.91 -12.65 -20.64
N LYS A 226 13.92 -13.06 -19.37
CA LYS A 226 13.90 -14.47 -18.94
C LYS A 226 12.50 -14.94 -18.52
N GLY A 227 11.53 -14.05 -18.51
CA GLY A 227 10.15 -14.33 -18.12
C GLY A 227 9.84 -14.08 -16.63
N ARG A 228 10.82 -13.64 -15.80
CA ARG A 228 10.58 -13.27 -14.41
C ARG A 228 9.73 -12.00 -14.31
N ILE A 229 8.74 -11.99 -13.44
CA ILE A 229 7.97 -10.79 -13.14
C ILE A 229 8.86 -9.79 -12.39
N MET A 230 9.01 -8.60 -12.94
CA MET A 230 9.70 -7.48 -12.31
C MET A 230 8.74 -6.51 -11.64
N VAL A 231 7.59 -6.28 -12.28
CA VAL A 231 6.53 -5.42 -11.78
C VAL A 231 5.23 -6.20 -11.80
N ALA A 232 4.55 -6.27 -10.68
CA ALA A 232 3.19 -6.80 -10.57
C ALA A 232 2.23 -5.66 -10.26
N ILE A 233 1.01 -5.71 -10.82
CA ILE A 233 0.05 -4.63 -10.71
C ILE A 233 -1.33 -5.21 -10.40
N TYR A 234 -1.91 -4.77 -9.28
CA TYR A 234 -3.29 -5.05 -8.89
C TYR A 234 -4.19 -3.90 -9.36
N HIS A 235 -4.59 -3.95 -10.64
CA HIS A 235 -5.43 -2.92 -11.23
C HIS A 235 -6.90 -3.17 -10.87
N ASN A 236 -7.58 -2.14 -10.38
CA ASN A 236 -8.96 -2.18 -9.88
C ASN A 236 -9.14 -3.09 -8.65
N SER A 237 -8.13 -3.21 -7.84
CA SER A 237 -8.19 -3.88 -6.52
C SER A 237 -7.40 -3.07 -5.51
N ASP A 238 -7.68 -3.30 -4.24
CA ASP A 238 -7.13 -2.59 -3.09
C ASP A 238 -6.80 -3.63 -2.01
N VAL A 239 -5.59 -4.17 -2.07
CA VAL A 239 -5.14 -5.14 -1.07
C VAL A 239 -4.60 -4.46 0.18
N GLY A 240 -4.17 -3.19 0.06
CA GLY A 240 -3.76 -2.35 1.17
C GLY A 240 -4.86 -2.19 2.20
N ASP A 241 -6.04 -1.74 1.79
CA ASP A 241 -7.24 -1.67 2.62
C ASP A 241 -7.61 -3.04 3.23
N ALA A 242 -7.47 -4.13 2.45
CA ALA A 242 -7.79 -5.47 2.94
C ALA A 242 -6.80 -5.96 4.01
N TRP A 243 -5.55 -5.51 3.99
CA TRP A 243 -4.57 -5.77 5.03
C TRP A 243 -4.78 -4.85 6.23
N GLU A 244 -5.01 -3.55 5.98
CA GLU A 244 -5.21 -2.55 7.03
C GLU A 244 -6.38 -2.93 7.95
N TRP A 245 -7.46 -3.42 7.36
CA TRP A 245 -8.70 -3.73 8.07
C TRP A 245 -8.91 -5.23 8.32
N ALA A 246 -7.83 -6.00 8.30
CA ALA A 246 -7.87 -7.45 8.50
C ALA A 246 -8.40 -7.87 9.89
N ASP A 247 -8.27 -7.00 10.88
CA ASP A 247 -8.74 -7.19 12.25
C ASP A 247 -10.14 -6.60 12.49
N SER A 248 -10.71 -5.89 11.52
CA SER A 248 -12.03 -5.28 11.64
C SER A 248 -13.15 -6.26 11.27
N PRO A 249 -14.16 -6.46 12.14
CA PRO A 249 -15.32 -7.28 11.81
C PRO A 249 -16.21 -6.66 10.74
N LYS A 250 -15.98 -5.39 10.38
CA LYS A 250 -16.72 -4.67 9.35
C LYS A 250 -16.16 -4.92 7.95
N TYR A 251 -14.89 -5.36 7.84
CA TYR A 251 -14.29 -5.67 6.55
C TYR A 251 -14.48 -7.15 6.20
N PRO A 252 -14.88 -7.51 4.96
CA PRO A 252 -15.24 -8.89 4.63
C PRO A 252 -14.04 -9.86 4.68
N GLU A 253 -14.08 -10.86 5.55
CA GLU A 253 -13.04 -11.89 5.71
C GLU A 253 -12.62 -12.54 4.38
N ARG A 254 -13.56 -12.74 3.46
CA ARG A 254 -13.28 -13.31 2.14
C ARG A 254 -12.26 -12.46 1.36
N GLN A 255 -12.37 -11.14 1.43
CA GLN A 255 -11.46 -10.20 0.73
C GLN A 255 -10.10 -10.19 1.41
N THR A 256 -10.06 -10.06 2.74
CA THR A 256 -8.82 -10.18 3.52
C THR A 256 -8.09 -11.49 3.24
N SER A 257 -8.81 -12.61 3.27
CA SER A 257 -8.24 -13.94 3.00
C SER A 257 -7.60 -14.03 1.61
N LEU A 258 -8.21 -13.45 0.58
CA LEU A 258 -7.62 -13.41 -0.76
C LEU A 258 -6.42 -12.49 -0.81
N ALA A 259 -6.49 -11.30 -0.21
CA ALA A 259 -5.40 -10.33 -0.18
C ALA A 259 -4.12 -10.89 0.45
N TYR A 260 -4.25 -11.62 1.59
CA TYR A 260 -3.11 -12.27 2.22
C TYR A 260 -2.51 -13.38 1.37
N ARG A 261 -3.33 -14.23 0.76
CA ARG A 261 -2.84 -15.31 -0.11
C ARG A 261 -2.10 -14.76 -1.33
N LEU A 262 -2.67 -13.75 -2.00
CA LEU A 262 -2.05 -13.07 -3.12
C LEU A 262 -0.70 -12.48 -2.72
N GLY A 263 -0.65 -11.67 -1.66
CA GLY A 263 0.60 -11.05 -1.23
C GLY A 263 1.68 -12.08 -0.87
N ILE A 264 1.31 -13.18 -0.20
CA ILE A 264 2.24 -14.26 0.15
C ILE A 264 2.76 -14.96 -1.11
N ASP A 265 1.90 -15.27 -2.07
CA ASP A 265 2.32 -15.91 -3.32
C ASP A 265 3.31 -15.04 -4.09
N TYR A 266 3.08 -13.72 -4.15
CA TYR A 266 3.99 -12.79 -4.81
C TYR A 266 5.33 -12.63 -4.09
N ILE A 267 5.34 -12.66 -2.74
CA ILE A 267 6.60 -12.67 -1.97
C ILE A 267 7.40 -13.92 -2.26
N LEU A 268 6.76 -15.09 -2.21
CA LEU A 268 7.44 -16.35 -2.44
C LEU A 268 7.91 -16.49 -3.88
N TYR A 269 7.14 -15.97 -4.84
CA TYR A 269 7.57 -15.88 -6.23
C TYR A 269 8.87 -15.07 -6.35
N ASP A 270 8.90 -13.85 -5.80
CA ASP A 270 10.09 -12.98 -5.81
C ASP A 270 11.30 -13.65 -5.16
N MET A 271 11.11 -14.31 -4.02
CA MET A 271 12.21 -14.98 -3.29
C MET A 271 12.78 -16.20 -4.03
N THR A 272 12.10 -16.74 -5.04
CA THR A 272 12.49 -17.97 -5.76
C THR A 272 12.90 -17.75 -7.21
N HIS A 273 12.71 -16.55 -7.75
CA HIS A 273 12.99 -16.16 -9.13
C HIS A 273 13.89 -14.93 -9.21
#